data_f9c732cd0d3f8e1f9f23286f8bb6bb96
#
_entry.id   f9c732cd0d3f8e1f9f23286f8bb6bb96
#
_cell.length_a   1.000
_cell.length_b   1.000
_cell.length_c   1.000
_cell.angle_alpha   90.00
_cell.angle_beta   90.00
_cell.angle_gamma   90.00
#
_symmetry.space_group_name_H-M   'P 1'
#
loop_
_entity.id
_entity.type
_entity.pdbx_description
1 polymer ?
#
loop_
_entity_poly.entity_id
_entity_poly.type
_entity_poly.pdbx_seq_one_letter_code
_entity_poly.pdbx_strand_id
1 'polypeptide(L)'
;MLIELYSPPESRHELSSFDECRAFAATHFPWLQLHVDRRRDFRANINHRTFGSRRLTTAYYTQECRMHYERPIRNHTENGHLKIVWLHAGGMHLSQGGRQCVLSSGQVTLYDAGFPYSLHLAPETCLTVLTLPYDTIPDWHLHAARLCARPMANLPCTRTALVAARTLLHDAQLSLADADTILQSAQWLLQHSLLQQLQGSPQSALEPKLAQAHTFIRQHLSNPALSPATLASALHISRRTLYALFQHHFLTPAQYIRWIRLVSVRQALAQPVLSHKSILTLALEHGFNDAASFSRMFKQAFGVSPHQWRHRNLQETVCDTGTQ
;
A
#
# COMPACT_ATOMS: atom_id res chain seq x y z
N MET A 1 11.49 -12.16 24.32
CA MET A 1 12.60 -11.29 24.79
C MET A 1 12.92 -10.11 23.86
N LEU A 2 12.84 -10.20 22.53
CA LEU A 2 13.10 -9.04 21.64
C LEU A 2 11.92 -8.05 21.53
N ILE A 3 10.71 -8.46 21.82
CA ILE A 3 9.49 -7.61 21.76
C ILE A 3 9.14 -7.04 23.15
N GLU A 4 9.56 -7.69 24.23
CA GLU A 4 9.18 -7.32 25.60
C GLU A 4 9.73 -5.97 26.08
N LEU A 5 10.79 -5.46 25.51
CA LEU A 5 11.52 -4.33 26.05
C LEU A 5 11.03 -2.94 25.60
N TYR A 6 10.03 -2.83 24.68
CA TYR A 6 10.00 -1.60 23.89
C TYR A 6 8.65 -1.10 23.42
N SER A 7 7.52 -1.41 24.03
CA SER A 7 6.22 -0.93 23.57
C SER A 7 5.41 -0.25 24.67
N PRO A 8 4.79 0.91 24.39
CA PRO A 8 3.80 1.46 25.32
C PRO A 8 2.67 0.45 25.53
N PRO A 9 2.18 0.28 26.75
CA PRO A 9 1.21 -0.76 27.11
C PRO A 9 -0.12 -0.67 26.34
N GLU A 10 -0.52 0.52 25.88
CA GLU A 10 -1.83 0.75 25.24
C GLU A 10 -1.96 0.23 23.81
N SER A 11 -0.86 -0.10 23.13
CA SER A 11 -0.85 -0.58 21.76
C SER A 11 -0.39 -2.04 21.61
N ARG A 12 -0.11 -2.73 22.72
CA ARG A 12 0.40 -4.10 22.73
C ARG A 12 -0.73 -5.09 23.02
N HIS A 13 -0.87 -6.07 22.13
CA HIS A 13 -1.85 -7.14 22.25
C HIS A 13 -1.11 -8.48 22.35
N GLU A 14 -1.18 -9.09 23.53
CA GLU A 14 -0.71 -10.45 23.78
C GLU A 14 -1.89 -11.40 23.56
N LEU A 15 -1.78 -12.23 22.55
CA LEU A 15 -2.83 -13.15 22.11
C LEU A 15 -2.39 -14.56 22.45
N SER A 16 -3.05 -15.15 23.43
CA SER A 16 -2.69 -16.43 24.03
C SER A 16 -3.21 -17.64 23.26
N SER A 17 -4.07 -17.40 22.28
CA SER A 17 -4.68 -18.45 21.46
C SER A 17 -4.91 -17.99 20.02
N PHE A 18 -5.08 -18.97 19.13
CA PHE A 18 -5.44 -18.69 17.75
C PHE A 18 -6.81 -17.99 17.62
N ASP A 19 -7.77 -18.33 18.48
CA ASP A 19 -9.10 -17.72 18.42
C ASP A 19 -9.09 -16.25 18.84
N GLU A 20 -8.27 -15.88 19.81
CA GLU A 20 -8.01 -14.47 20.15
C GLU A 20 -7.34 -13.74 19.00
N CYS A 21 -6.33 -14.35 18.37
CA CYS A 21 -5.65 -13.77 17.21
C CYS A 21 -6.61 -13.58 16.04
N ARG A 22 -7.49 -14.54 15.78
CA ARG A 22 -8.52 -14.43 14.74
C ARG A 22 -9.54 -13.34 15.04
N ALA A 23 -9.99 -13.22 16.30
CA ALA A 23 -10.90 -12.15 16.72
C ALA A 23 -10.25 -10.76 16.60
N PHE A 24 -9.00 -10.64 17.00
CA PHE A 24 -8.20 -9.43 16.81
C PHE A 24 -8.06 -9.09 15.32
N ALA A 25 -7.69 -10.06 14.50
CA ALA A 25 -7.59 -9.86 13.06
C ALA A 25 -8.94 -9.45 12.46
N ALA A 26 -10.05 -10.06 12.83
CA ALA A 26 -11.38 -9.71 12.36
C ALA A 26 -11.78 -8.27 12.69
N THR A 27 -11.30 -7.73 13.81
CA THR A 27 -11.56 -6.35 14.24
C THR A 27 -10.66 -5.34 13.50
N HIS A 28 -9.34 -5.63 13.41
CA HIS A 28 -8.35 -4.67 12.93
C HIS A 28 -7.96 -4.87 11.46
N PHE A 29 -8.13 -6.08 10.94
CA PHE A 29 -7.80 -6.53 9.58
C PHE A 29 -8.91 -7.42 9.01
N PRO A 30 -10.19 -6.96 8.93
CA PRO A 30 -11.36 -7.81 8.62
C PRO A 30 -11.32 -8.47 7.24
N TRP A 31 -10.41 -8.04 6.40
CA TRP A 31 -10.14 -8.58 5.06
C TRP A 31 -9.14 -9.73 5.04
N LEU A 32 -8.38 -9.93 6.13
CA LEU A 32 -7.31 -10.88 6.20
C LEU A 32 -7.85 -12.23 6.68
N GLN A 33 -7.73 -13.25 5.84
CA GLN A 33 -8.03 -14.61 6.24
C GLN A 33 -6.78 -15.20 6.89
N LEU A 34 -6.92 -15.56 8.15
CA LEU A 34 -5.86 -16.14 8.96
C LEU A 34 -6.08 -17.66 9.12
N HIS A 35 -5.06 -18.44 8.83
CA HIS A 35 -5.07 -19.90 8.98
C HIS A 35 -3.81 -20.38 9.70
N VAL A 36 -3.97 -21.32 10.61
CA VAL A 36 -2.90 -21.98 11.39
C VAL A 36 -3.18 -23.46 11.43
N ASP A 37 -2.20 -24.28 11.03
CA ASP A 37 -2.38 -25.74 11.02
C ASP A 37 -2.38 -26.32 12.44
N ARG A 38 -1.52 -25.78 13.32
CA ARG A 38 -1.43 -26.20 14.74
C ARG A 38 -1.91 -25.07 15.64
N ARG A 39 -3.16 -25.20 16.13
CA ARG A 39 -3.74 -24.20 17.06
C ARG A 39 -3.25 -24.33 18.49
N ARG A 40 -2.76 -25.51 18.84
CA ARG A 40 -2.26 -25.78 20.20
C ARG A 40 -0.95 -25.01 20.40
N ASP A 41 -0.83 -24.36 21.56
CA ASP A 41 0.31 -23.52 21.95
C ASP A 41 0.57 -22.33 21.00
N PHE A 42 -0.39 -21.94 20.17
CA PHE A 42 -0.32 -20.74 19.37
C PHE A 42 -0.36 -19.50 20.27
N ARG A 43 0.63 -18.63 20.08
CA ARG A 43 0.67 -17.30 20.69
C ARG A 43 1.08 -16.30 19.63
N ALA A 44 0.55 -15.08 19.74
CA ALA A 44 0.99 -13.96 18.95
C ALA A 44 1.12 -12.72 19.82
N ASN A 45 2.09 -11.89 19.50
CA ASN A 45 2.24 -10.59 20.10
C ASN A 45 2.21 -9.54 18.99
N ILE A 46 1.22 -8.65 19.02
CA ILE A 46 1.01 -7.64 17.99
C ILE A 46 0.99 -6.28 18.65
N ASN A 47 1.84 -5.41 18.17
CA ASN A 47 1.86 -4.00 18.54
C ASN A 47 1.66 -3.15 17.30
N HIS A 48 0.77 -2.17 17.34
CA HIS A 48 0.57 -1.25 16.23
C HIS A 48 0.36 0.18 16.70
N ARG A 49 0.89 1.14 15.95
CA ARG A 49 0.63 2.57 16.11
C ARG A 49 0.17 3.14 14.77
N THR A 50 -0.82 4.02 14.84
CA THR A 50 -1.38 4.70 13.66
C THR A 50 -1.04 6.19 13.72
N PHE A 51 -0.60 6.75 12.61
CA PHE A 51 -0.20 8.14 12.44
C PHE A 51 -0.87 8.69 11.18
N GLY A 52 -2.05 9.28 11.34
CA GLY A 52 -2.88 9.68 10.21
C GLY A 52 -3.22 8.49 9.30
N SER A 53 -2.82 8.54 8.04
CA SER A 53 -3.02 7.46 7.05
C SER A 53 -1.93 6.37 7.08
N ARG A 54 -0.92 6.51 7.93
CA ARG A 54 0.22 5.59 8.05
C ARG A 54 0.06 4.69 9.26
N ARG A 55 0.51 3.45 9.16
CA ARG A 55 0.48 2.50 10.29
C ARG A 55 1.78 1.74 10.38
N LEU A 56 2.31 1.62 11.58
CA LEU A 56 3.43 0.76 11.90
C LEU A 56 2.94 -0.38 12.78
N THR A 57 3.24 -1.62 12.39
CA THR A 57 2.84 -2.83 13.11
C THR A 57 4.05 -3.72 13.30
N THR A 58 4.30 -4.16 14.53
CA THR A 58 5.22 -5.27 14.83
C THR A 58 4.40 -6.48 15.19
N ALA A 59 4.78 -7.64 14.69
CA ALA A 59 4.10 -8.88 15.02
C ALA A 59 5.11 -10.01 15.24
N TYR A 60 4.81 -10.85 16.22
CA TYR A 60 5.51 -12.09 16.50
C TYR A 60 4.52 -13.24 16.58
N TYR A 61 4.85 -14.35 15.96
CA TYR A 61 4.02 -15.55 15.91
C TYR A 61 4.87 -16.77 16.29
N THR A 62 4.39 -17.53 17.28
CA THR A 62 5.10 -18.74 17.74
C THR A 62 4.94 -19.93 16.79
N GLN A 63 3.84 -19.97 16.04
CA GLN A 63 3.50 -21.06 15.14
C GLN A 63 3.44 -20.60 13.69
N GLU A 64 3.55 -21.57 12.78
CA GLU A 64 3.33 -21.35 11.36
C GLU A 64 1.95 -20.71 11.12
N CYS A 65 1.94 -19.65 10.34
CA CYS A 65 0.73 -18.88 10.08
C CYS A 65 0.62 -18.54 8.59
N ARG A 66 -0.56 -18.79 8.01
CA ARG A 66 -0.89 -18.42 6.64
C ARG A 66 -1.92 -17.31 6.64
N MET A 67 -1.64 -16.28 5.88
CA MET A 67 -2.51 -15.13 5.71
C MET A 67 -2.83 -14.97 4.24
N HIS A 68 -4.12 -14.88 3.92
CA HIS A 68 -4.59 -14.73 2.56
C HIS A 68 -5.49 -13.50 2.43
N TYR A 69 -5.30 -12.80 1.34
CA TYR A 69 -6.19 -11.76 0.87
C TYR A 69 -6.54 -12.05 -0.58
N GLU A 70 -7.75 -12.55 -0.83
CA GLU A 70 -8.11 -13.06 -2.17
C GLU A 70 -8.86 -12.07 -3.02
N ARG A 71 -9.65 -11.18 -2.41
CA ARG A 71 -10.49 -10.23 -3.16
C ARG A 71 -10.47 -8.86 -2.52
N PRO A 72 -10.43 -7.79 -3.35
CA PRO A 72 -10.69 -6.45 -2.85
C PRO A 72 -12.10 -6.44 -2.22
N ILE A 73 -12.14 -6.42 -0.88
CA ILE A 73 -13.42 -6.28 -0.17
C ILE A 73 -13.93 -4.88 -0.51
N ARG A 74 -15.20 -4.80 -0.94
CA ARG A 74 -15.88 -3.53 -1.09
C ARG A 74 -15.78 -2.77 0.23
N ASN A 75 -15.22 -1.55 0.21
CA ASN A 75 -15.02 -0.67 1.37
C ASN A 75 -13.78 -0.95 2.24
N HIS A 76 -12.70 -1.47 1.67
CA HIS A 76 -11.48 -1.72 2.43
C HIS A 76 -10.66 -0.43 2.64
N THR A 77 -10.36 -0.11 3.90
CA THR A 77 -9.59 1.10 4.28
C THR A 77 -8.12 1.07 3.83
N GLU A 78 -7.57 -0.11 3.53
CA GLU A 78 -6.21 -0.28 3.04
C GLU A 78 -6.08 -0.28 1.50
N ASN A 79 -7.19 -0.18 0.77
CA ASN A 79 -7.12 0.07 -0.66
C ASN A 79 -6.40 1.41 -0.89
N GLY A 80 -5.30 1.37 -1.65
CA GLY A 80 -4.47 2.54 -1.85
C GLY A 80 -3.28 2.64 -0.90
N HIS A 81 -2.89 1.51 -0.27
CA HIS A 81 -1.71 1.41 0.59
C HIS A 81 -0.74 0.35 0.10
N LEU A 82 0.53 0.61 0.30
CA LEU A 82 1.60 -0.36 0.18
C LEU A 82 2.08 -0.78 1.58
N LYS A 83 2.58 -2.00 1.69
CA LYS A 83 3.15 -2.53 2.94
C LYS A 83 4.60 -2.91 2.72
N ILE A 84 5.48 -2.30 3.51
CA ILE A 84 6.90 -2.64 3.56
C ILE A 84 7.12 -3.52 4.79
N VAL A 85 7.71 -4.68 4.59
CA VAL A 85 7.92 -5.70 5.63
C VAL A 85 9.39 -5.91 5.87
N TRP A 86 9.81 -5.75 7.12
CA TRP A 86 11.13 -6.15 7.63
C TRP A 86 10.99 -7.43 8.43
N LEU A 87 11.70 -8.46 8.04
CA LEU A 87 11.74 -9.73 8.75
C LEU A 87 12.90 -9.72 9.74
N HIS A 88 12.62 -9.79 11.04
CA HIS A 88 13.63 -9.74 12.10
C HIS A 88 14.11 -11.14 12.49
N ALA A 89 13.20 -12.11 12.52
CA ALA A 89 13.46 -13.51 12.84
C ALA A 89 12.46 -14.41 12.11
N GLY A 90 12.79 -15.69 11.99
CA GLY A 90 12.00 -16.68 11.29
C GLY A 90 12.13 -16.61 9.78
N GLY A 91 11.06 -16.95 9.08
CA GLY A 91 10.99 -16.99 7.62
C GLY A 91 9.63 -16.55 7.12
N MET A 92 9.60 -15.93 5.95
CA MET A 92 8.36 -15.51 5.30
C MET A 92 8.37 -15.84 3.82
N HIS A 93 7.29 -16.42 3.34
CA HIS A 93 7.01 -16.58 1.92
C HIS A 93 5.85 -15.67 1.52
N LEU A 94 6.09 -14.76 0.59
CA LEU A 94 5.12 -13.82 0.06
C LEU A 94 4.83 -14.17 -1.39
N SER A 95 3.54 -14.26 -1.74
CA SER A 95 3.09 -14.39 -3.14
C SER A 95 2.17 -13.24 -3.50
N GLN A 96 2.44 -12.57 -4.62
CA GLN A 96 1.57 -11.53 -5.18
C GLN A 96 1.81 -11.35 -6.68
N GLY A 97 0.72 -11.24 -7.46
CA GLY A 97 0.79 -10.94 -8.89
C GLY A 97 1.56 -11.99 -9.70
N GLY A 98 1.44 -13.27 -9.34
CA GLY A 98 2.15 -14.37 -9.98
C GLY A 98 3.64 -14.48 -9.60
N ARG A 99 4.12 -13.67 -8.67
CA ARG A 99 5.49 -13.71 -8.14
C ARG A 99 5.52 -14.28 -6.73
N GLN A 100 6.66 -14.85 -6.41
CA GLN A 100 6.93 -15.40 -5.09
C GLN A 100 8.27 -14.87 -4.59
N CYS A 101 8.32 -14.55 -3.31
CA CYS A 101 9.49 -14.05 -2.62
C CYS A 101 9.63 -14.78 -1.30
N VAL A 102 10.77 -15.39 -1.09
CA VAL A 102 11.15 -16.01 0.17
C VAL A 102 12.12 -15.09 0.89
N LEU A 103 11.80 -14.75 2.14
CA LEU A 103 12.63 -13.90 2.98
C LEU A 103 13.15 -14.66 4.18
N SER A 104 14.39 -14.37 4.49
CA SER A 104 15.08 -14.75 5.72
C SER A 104 15.27 -13.54 6.63
N SER A 105 15.67 -13.79 7.87
CA SER A 105 15.95 -12.73 8.85
C SER A 105 16.87 -11.63 8.29
N GLY A 106 16.54 -10.39 8.59
CA GLY A 106 17.25 -9.18 8.13
C GLY A 106 16.82 -8.68 6.75
N GLN A 107 16.00 -9.42 6.02
CA GLN A 107 15.55 -9.02 4.69
C GLN A 107 14.28 -8.20 4.72
N VAL A 108 14.07 -7.45 3.64
CA VAL A 108 12.94 -6.53 3.44
C VAL A 108 12.26 -6.86 2.13
N THR A 109 10.95 -6.78 2.12
CA THR A 109 10.14 -6.81 0.89
C THR A 109 8.99 -5.83 0.99
N LEU A 110 8.27 -5.69 -0.10
CA LEU A 110 7.04 -4.93 -0.10
C LEU A 110 5.95 -5.63 -0.93
N TYR A 111 4.72 -5.31 -0.60
CA TYR A 111 3.56 -5.72 -1.37
C TYR A 111 2.46 -4.66 -1.36
N ASP A 112 1.60 -4.74 -2.34
CA ASP A 112 0.48 -3.83 -2.53
C ASP A 112 -0.75 -4.37 -1.83
N ALA A 113 -1.23 -3.67 -0.79
CA ALA A 113 -2.38 -4.11 0.01
C ALA A 113 -3.72 -4.02 -0.74
N GLY A 114 -3.77 -3.31 -1.86
CA GLY A 114 -4.97 -3.20 -2.69
C GLY A 114 -5.22 -4.40 -3.61
N PHE A 115 -4.27 -5.33 -3.73
CA PHE A 115 -4.35 -6.50 -4.60
C PHE A 115 -4.19 -7.80 -3.84
N PRO A 116 -4.71 -8.94 -4.37
CA PRO A 116 -4.57 -10.24 -3.74
C PRO A 116 -3.12 -10.58 -3.41
N TYR A 117 -2.90 -11.11 -2.23
CA TYR A 117 -1.60 -11.61 -1.77
C TYR A 117 -1.77 -12.78 -0.80
N SER A 118 -0.72 -13.56 -0.65
CA SER A 118 -0.61 -14.56 0.41
C SER A 118 0.73 -14.45 1.12
N LEU A 119 0.69 -14.57 2.44
CA LEU A 119 1.84 -14.64 3.32
C LEU A 119 1.84 -16.01 4.01
N HIS A 120 3.00 -16.63 4.04
CA HIS A 120 3.23 -17.83 4.82
C HIS A 120 4.41 -17.55 5.75
N LEU A 121 4.16 -17.51 7.03
CA LEU A 121 5.12 -17.23 8.09
C LEU A 121 5.56 -18.54 8.73
N ALA A 122 6.86 -18.77 8.80
CA ALA A 122 7.43 -19.88 9.54
C ALA A 122 7.18 -19.72 11.05
N PRO A 123 7.33 -20.77 11.87
CA PRO A 123 7.32 -20.64 13.32
C PRO A 123 8.39 -19.63 13.80
N GLU A 124 8.15 -19.03 14.96
CA GLU A 124 9.04 -18.04 15.60
C GLU A 124 9.34 -16.82 14.70
N THR A 125 8.37 -16.42 13.88
CA THR A 125 8.53 -15.28 12.97
C THR A 125 8.25 -13.96 13.69
N CYS A 126 9.21 -13.05 13.62
CA CYS A 126 9.12 -11.67 14.06
C CYS A 126 9.30 -10.70 12.89
N LEU A 127 8.37 -9.78 12.70
CA LEU A 127 8.40 -8.83 11.58
C LEU A 127 7.86 -7.44 11.98
N THR A 128 8.28 -6.43 11.23
CA THR A 128 7.70 -5.09 11.28
C THR A 128 7.08 -4.77 9.91
N VAL A 129 5.88 -4.23 9.91
CA VAL A 129 5.16 -3.79 8.72
C VAL A 129 4.90 -2.29 8.81
N LEU A 130 5.40 -1.54 7.84
CA LEU A 130 5.04 -0.14 7.64
C LEU A 130 4.02 -0.07 6.50
N THR A 131 2.82 0.39 6.82
CA THR A 131 1.73 0.63 5.86
C THR A 131 1.77 2.10 5.46
N LEU A 132 1.90 2.37 4.18
CA LEU A 132 2.02 3.71 3.60
C LEU A 132 0.96 3.90 2.51
N PRO A 133 0.33 5.08 2.39
CA PRO A 133 -0.55 5.38 1.26
C PRO A 133 0.25 5.48 -0.05
N TYR A 134 -0.42 5.24 -1.19
CA TYR A 134 0.22 5.22 -2.52
C TYR A 134 0.86 6.55 -2.93
N ASP A 135 0.34 7.67 -2.44
CA ASP A 135 0.88 9.01 -2.69
C ASP A 135 2.28 9.22 -2.08
N THR A 136 2.65 8.35 -1.15
CA THR A 136 4.01 8.29 -0.59
C THR A 136 5.08 8.04 -1.64
N ILE A 137 4.78 7.24 -2.67
CA ILE A 137 5.71 6.92 -3.75
C ILE A 137 5.15 7.47 -5.05
N PRO A 138 5.78 8.51 -5.64
CA PRO A 138 5.37 9.01 -6.94
C PRO A 138 5.26 7.87 -7.94
N ASP A 139 4.15 7.87 -8.66
CA ASP A 139 3.92 6.86 -9.70
C ASP A 139 3.95 5.41 -9.21
N TRP A 140 3.58 5.15 -7.95
CA TRP A 140 3.57 3.82 -7.34
C TRP A 140 3.02 2.73 -8.27
N HIS A 141 1.90 2.99 -8.90
CA HIS A 141 1.23 2.06 -9.80
C HIS A 141 2.06 1.66 -11.04
N LEU A 142 3.06 2.48 -11.45
CA LEU A 142 4.01 2.13 -12.49
C LEU A 142 5.08 1.16 -11.96
N HIS A 143 5.37 1.26 -10.68
CA HIS A 143 6.49 0.59 -10.05
C HIS A 143 6.06 -0.65 -9.28
N ALA A 144 4.78 -0.74 -8.88
CA ALA A 144 4.26 -1.83 -8.06
C ALA A 144 4.61 -3.21 -8.61
N ALA A 145 4.37 -3.43 -9.89
CA ALA A 145 4.68 -4.72 -10.53
C ALA A 145 6.17 -5.05 -10.57
N ARG A 146 7.06 -4.06 -10.50
CA ARG A 146 8.52 -4.27 -10.49
C ARG A 146 9.08 -4.48 -9.10
N LEU A 147 8.44 -3.91 -8.10
CA LEU A 147 8.92 -3.85 -6.71
C LEU A 147 8.25 -4.89 -5.81
N CYS A 148 6.94 -5.18 -6.01
CA CYS A 148 6.21 -6.10 -5.16
C CYS A 148 6.69 -7.55 -5.26
N ALA A 149 6.64 -8.26 -4.13
CA ALA A 149 7.05 -9.65 -3.97
C ALA A 149 8.47 -9.89 -4.51
N ARG A 150 9.39 -9.02 -4.14
CA ARG A 150 10.83 -9.15 -4.39
C ARG A 150 11.59 -8.69 -3.15
N PRO A 151 12.74 -9.31 -2.83
CA PRO A 151 13.61 -8.78 -1.79
C PRO A 151 14.05 -7.36 -2.18
N MET A 152 13.94 -6.44 -1.25
CA MET A 152 14.53 -5.11 -1.41
C MET A 152 16.06 -5.19 -1.24
N ALA A 153 16.77 -4.40 -2.02
CA ALA A 153 18.20 -4.24 -1.82
C ALA A 153 18.49 -3.72 -0.40
N ASN A 154 19.49 -4.30 0.26
CA ASN A 154 19.92 -3.88 1.61
C ASN A 154 20.72 -2.57 1.54
N LEU A 155 20.07 -1.52 1.08
CA LEU A 155 20.68 -0.18 0.94
C LEU A 155 20.77 0.52 2.30
N PRO A 156 21.75 1.41 2.50
CA PRO A 156 21.85 2.21 3.72
C PRO A 156 20.55 2.93 4.08
N CYS A 157 19.88 3.54 3.11
CA CYS A 157 18.61 4.23 3.31
C CYS A 157 17.50 3.29 3.81
N THR A 158 17.42 2.06 3.31
CA THR A 158 16.44 1.06 3.80
C THR A 158 16.68 0.72 5.27
N ARG A 159 17.95 0.54 5.66
CA ARG A 159 18.32 0.25 7.06
C ARG A 159 18.04 1.43 7.99
N THR A 160 18.39 2.64 7.56
CA THR A 160 18.13 3.87 8.34
C THR A 160 16.62 4.10 8.52
N ALA A 161 15.83 3.88 7.47
CA ALA A 161 14.36 3.97 7.56
C ALA A 161 13.79 2.97 8.57
N LEU A 162 14.32 1.74 8.64
CA LEU A 162 13.91 0.75 9.64
C LEU A 162 14.25 1.22 11.06
N VAL A 163 15.45 1.77 11.28
CA VAL A 163 15.86 2.28 12.59
C VAL A 163 14.93 3.42 13.01
N ALA A 164 14.66 4.37 12.12
CA ALA A 164 13.73 5.47 12.36
C ALA A 164 12.30 4.96 12.68
N ALA A 165 11.80 4.01 11.91
CA ALA A 165 10.50 3.41 12.17
C ALA A 165 10.45 2.70 13.55
N ARG A 166 11.52 2.03 13.96
CA ARG A 166 11.60 1.38 15.26
C ARG A 166 11.53 2.37 16.42
N THR A 167 12.15 3.55 16.31
CA THR A 167 12.05 4.61 17.34
C THR A 167 10.59 4.94 17.65
N LEU A 168 9.72 4.96 16.62
CA LEU A 168 8.29 5.23 16.79
C LEU A 168 7.55 4.18 17.62
N LEU A 169 8.02 2.95 17.64
CA LEU A 169 7.42 1.87 18.45
C LEU A 169 7.91 1.85 19.89
N HIS A 170 9.09 2.42 20.12
CA HIS A 170 9.81 2.25 21.40
C HIS A 170 9.73 3.45 22.31
N ASP A 171 9.47 4.63 21.77
CA ASP A 171 9.40 5.84 22.55
C ASP A 171 7.94 6.20 22.87
N ALA A 172 7.57 6.00 24.14
CA ALA A 172 6.24 6.32 24.64
C ALA A 172 6.02 7.84 24.84
N GLN A 173 7.11 8.62 24.94
CA GLN A 173 7.05 10.07 25.19
C GLN A 173 7.15 10.90 23.92
N LEU A 174 7.22 10.25 22.76
CA LEU A 174 7.36 10.92 21.46
C LEU A 174 6.14 11.81 21.18
N SER A 175 6.40 13.09 20.91
CA SER A 175 5.33 14.00 20.51
C SER A 175 4.77 13.61 19.12
N LEU A 176 3.53 14.00 18.83
CA LEU A 176 2.94 13.74 17.52
C LEU A 176 3.75 14.42 16.39
N ALA A 177 4.29 15.61 16.63
CA ALA A 177 5.11 16.34 15.67
C ALA A 177 6.44 15.63 15.38
N ASP A 178 7.12 15.12 16.42
CA ASP A 178 8.35 14.32 16.26
C ASP A 178 8.06 13.01 15.53
N ALA A 179 6.97 12.35 15.89
CA ALA A 179 6.54 11.10 15.24
C ALA A 179 6.27 11.30 13.74
N ASP A 180 5.59 12.37 13.36
CA ASP A 180 5.34 12.69 11.95
C ASP A 180 6.65 13.02 11.20
N THR A 181 7.54 13.77 11.82
CA THR A 181 8.88 14.11 11.26
C THR A 181 9.71 12.86 11.03
N ILE A 182 9.73 11.92 11.98
CA ILE A 182 10.46 10.64 11.86
C ILE A 182 9.86 9.79 10.75
N LEU A 183 8.52 9.68 10.69
CA LEU A 183 7.83 8.94 9.65
C LEU A 183 8.08 9.51 8.26
N GLN A 184 8.04 10.82 8.12
CA GLN A 184 8.31 11.50 6.86
C GLN A 184 9.75 11.28 6.42
N SER A 185 10.70 11.34 7.34
CA SER A 185 12.11 11.04 7.05
C SER A 185 12.31 9.58 6.62
N ALA A 186 11.69 8.63 7.33
CA ALA A 186 11.73 7.21 6.95
C ALA A 186 11.09 6.96 5.57
N GLN A 187 10.01 7.65 5.26
CA GLN A 187 9.33 7.61 3.97
C GLN A 187 10.23 8.09 2.83
N TRP A 188 10.92 9.20 2.99
CA TRP A 188 11.88 9.72 1.99
C TRP A 188 13.04 8.75 1.76
N LEU A 189 13.60 8.17 2.81
CA LEU A 189 14.66 7.17 2.72
C LEU A 189 14.20 5.92 1.96
N LEU A 190 12.99 5.45 2.24
CA LEU A 190 12.39 4.30 1.53
C LEU A 190 12.11 4.63 0.07
N GLN A 191 11.56 5.79 -0.21
CA GLN A 191 11.32 6.27 -1.58
C GLN A 191 12.63 6.29 -2.37
N HIS A 192 13.69 6.85 -1.81
CA HIS A 192 15.01 6.87 -2.44
C HIS A 192 15.52 5.45 -2.72
N SER A 193 15.43 4.53 -1.74
CA SER A 193 15.85 3.14 -1.92
C SER A 193 15.06 2.43 -3.02
N LEU A 194 13.75 2.65 -3.09
CA LEU A 194 12.89 2.04 -4.11
C LEU A 194 13.22 2.57 -5.51
N LEU A 195 13.47 3.87 -5.65
CA LEU A 195 13.89 4.48 -6.91
C LEU A 195 15.26 3.96 -7.38
N GLN A 196 16.22 3.81 -6.46
CA GLN A 196 17.52 3.19 -6.78
C GLN A 196 17.36 1.74 -7.24
N GLN A 197 16.51 0.95 -6.60
CA GLN A 197 16.25 -0.43 -7.01
C GLN A 197 15.63 -0.51 -8.41
N LEU A 198 14.79 0.46 -8.77
CA LEU A 198 14.22 0.56 -10.13
C LEU A 198 15.29 0.85 -11.18
N GLN A 199 16.27 1.70 -10.87
CA GLN A 199 17.36 2.04 -11.79
C GLN A 199 18.32 0.87 -12.01
N GLY A 200 18.58 0.06 -10.99
CA GLY A 200 19.48 -1.09 -11.05
C GLY A 200 18.90 -2.36 -11.70
N SER A 201 17.63 -2.38 -12.06
CA SER A 201 17.00 -3.56 -12.70
C SER A 201 17.27 -3.56 -14.19
N PRO A 202 17.74 -4.70 -14.79
CA PRO A 202 17.87 -4.81 -16.24
C PRO A 202 16.53 -4.51 -16.91
N GLN A 203 16.52 -3.55 -17.80
CA GLN A 203 15.31 -3.20 -18.54
C GLN A 203 14.93 -4.32 -19.50
N SER A 204 13.73 -4.87 -19.37
CA SER A 204 13.20 -5.77 -20.40
C SER A 204 12.87 -4.95 -21.65
N ALA A 205 12.99 -5.56 -22.84
CA ALA A 205 12.67 -4.91 -24.11
C ALA A 205 11.21 -4.38 -24.19
N LEU A 206 10.34 -4.81 -23.29
CA LEU A 206 8.94 -4.37 -23.19
C LEU A 206 8.76 -3.08 -22.35
N GLU A 207 9.73 -2.72 -21.50
CA GLU A 207 9.61 -1.55 -20.63
C GLU A 207 9.48 -0.20 -21.34
N PRO A 208 10.20 0.09 -22.43
CA PRO A 208 10.02 1.36 -23.13
C PRO A 208 8.59 1.55 -23.67
N LYS A 209 7.98 0.51 -24.20
CA LYS A 209 6.58 0.54 -24.67
C LYS A 209 5.58 0.70 -23.54
N LEU A 210 5.84 0.09 -22.39
CA LEU A 210 5.01 0.26 -21.21
C LEU A 210 5.12 1.69 -20.66
N ALA A 211 6.32 2.27 -20.61
CA ALA A 211 6.52 3.66 -20.23
C ALA A 211 5.80 4.62 -21.18
N GLN A 212 5.84 4.36 -22.50
CA GLN A 212 5.06 5.11 -23.49
C GLN A 212 3.55 5.00 -23.23
N ALA A 213 3.06 3.78 -22.92
CA ALA A 213 1.65 3.57 -22.58
C ALA A 213 1.24 4.41 -21.36
N HIS A 214 2.04 4.41 -20.32
CA HIS A 214 1.77 5.19 -19.12
C HIS A 214 1.78 6.70 -19.41
N THR A 215 2.76 7.20 -20.14
CA THR A 215 2.85 8.61 -20.52
C THR A 215 1.62 9.02 -21.35
N PHE A 216 1.25 8.22 -22.34
CA PHE A 216 0.06 8.48 -23.15
C PHE A 216 -1.23 8.51 -22.30
N ILE A 217 -1.40 7.54 -21.40
CA ILE A 217 -2.57 7.50 -20.49
C ILE A 217 -2.65 8.78 -19.67
N ARG A 218 -1.55 9.26 -19.09
CA ARG A 218 -1.53 10.47 -18.28
C ARG A 218 -1.88 11.73 -19.08
N GLN A 219 -1.32 11.85 -20.27
CA GLN A 219 -1.56 13.01 -21.14
C GLN A 219 -3.01 13.07 -21.63
N HIS A 220 -3.68 11.93 -21.72
CA HIS A 220 -5.05 11.83 -22.24
C HIS A 220 -6.08 11.41 -21.18
N LEU A 221 -5.75 11.54 -19.89
CA LEU A 221 -6.57 11.02 -18.80
C LEU A 221 -7.95 11.67 -18.75
N SER A 222 -8.03 12.97 -19.06
CA SER A 222 -9.27 13.75 -19.15
C SER A 222 -10.17 13.38 -20.32
N ASN A 223 -9.64 12.68 -21.34
CA ASN A 223 -10.43 12.27 -22.49
C ASN A 223 -11.31 11.05 -22.14
N PRO A 224 -12.65 11.16 -22.12
CA PRO A 224 -13.54 10.05 -21.81
C PRO A 224 -13.44 8.88 -22.78
N ALA A 225 -13.02 9.14 -24.05
CA ALA A 225 -12.83 8.13 -25.09
C ALA A 225 -11.54 7.31 -24.93
N LEU A 226 -10.66 7.66 -23.97
CA LEU A 226 -9.46 6.88 -23.70
C LEU A 226 -9.83 5.46 -23.27
N SER A 227 -9.39 4.51 -24.06
CA SER A 227 -9.69 3.08 -23.94
C SER A 227 -8.46 2.22 -24.29
N PRO A 228 -8.43 0.93 -23.98
CA PRO A 228 -7.37 0.04 -24.46
C PRO A 228 -7.22 0.00 -25.98
N ALA A 229 -8.31 0.22 -26.71
CA ALA A 229 -8.27 0.26 -28.18
C ALA A 229 -7.54 1.52 -28.68
N THR A 230 -7.92 2.70 -28.17
CA THR A 230 -7.26 3.96 -28.53
C THR A 230 -5.80 3.98 -28.10
N LEU A 231 -5.48 3.42 -26.93
CA LEU A 231 -4.11 3.28 -26.45
C LEU A 231 -3.27 2.37 -27.35
N ALA A 232 -3.79 1.20 -27.74
CA ALA A 232 -3.09 0.27 -28.63
C ALA A 232 -2.80 0.91 -29.99
N SER A 233 -3.78 1.64 -30.55
CA SER A 233 -3.63 2.38 -31.80
C SER A 233 -2.56 3.45 -31.71
N ALA A 234 -2.57 4.25 -30.63
CA ALA A 234 -1.59 5.32 -30.41
C ALA A 234 -0.15 4.80 -30.24
N LEU A 235 0.01 3.59 -29.72
CA LEU A 235 1.32 2.93 -29.56
C LEU A 235 1.74 2.10 -30.78
N HIS A 236 0.92 2.07 -31.83
CA HIS A 236 1.14 1.22 -32.99
C HIS A 236 1.37 -0.26 -32.66
N ILE A 237 0.57 -0.81 -31.74
CA ILE A 237 0.60 -2.21 -31.33
C ILE A 237 -0.77 -2.84 -31.36
N SER A 238 -0.82 -4.18 -31.43
CA SER A 238 -2.08 -4.90 -31.33
C SER A 238 -2.65 -4.83 -29.91
N ARG A 239 -3.97 -4.99 -29.76
CA ARG A 239 -4.60 -5.13 -28.40
C ARG A 239 -3.99 -6.30 -27.63
N ARG A 240 -3.69 -7.41 -28.31
CA ARG A 240 -3.03 -8.58 -27.70
C ARG A 240 -1.68 -8.19 -27.11
N THR A 241 -0.86 -7.45 -27.86
CA THR A 241 0.44 -6.96 -27.41
C THR A 241 0.28 -6.00 -26.19
N LEU A 242 -0.71 -5.10 -26.25
CA LEU A 242 -1.00 -4.21 -25.13
C LEU A 242 -1.35 -5.00 -23.84
N TYR A 243 -2.23 -6.01 -23.94
CA TYR A 243 -2.56 -6.83 -22.78
C TYR A 243 -1.36 -7.66 -22.29
N ALA A 244 -0.49 -8.12 -23.19
CA ALA A 244 0.77 -8.78 -22.82
C ALA A 244 1.74 -7.85 -22.07
N LEU A 245 1.83 -6.56 -22.46
CA LEU A 245 2.61 -5.55 -21.74
C LEU A 245 2.11 -5.39 -20.30
N PHE A 246 0.81 -5.51 -20.07
CA PHE A 246 0.20 -5.40 -18.74
C PHE A 246 0.11 -6.74 -17.99
N GLN A 247 0.56 -7.85 -18.58
CA GLN A 247 0.42 -9.20 -17.99
C GLN A 247 1.06 -9.32 -16.58
N HIS A 248 2.15 -8.59 -16.34
CA HIS A 248 2.83 -8.57 -15.05
C HIS A 248 2.36 -7.45 -14.14
N HIS A 249 1.40 -6.64 -14.57
CA HIS A 249 0.74 -5.65 -13.75
C HIS A 249 -0.48 -6.27 -13.07
N PHE A 250 -0.84 -5.76 -11.90
CA PHE A 250 -2.01 -6.24 -11.17
C PHE A 250 -3.35 -5.88 -11.84
N LEU A 251 -3.31 -5.00 -12.85
CA LEU A 251 -4.48 -4.46 -13.53
C LEU A 251 -4.37 -4.69 -15.05
N THR A 252 -5.49 -4.99 -15.69
CA THR A 252 -5.59 -4.90 -17.14
C THR A 252 -5.49 -3.43 -17.61
N PRO A 253 -5.18 -3.15 -18.89
CA PRO A 253 -5.11 -1.77 -19.39
C PRO A 253 -6.36 -0.93 -19.07
N ALA A 254 -7.57 -1.52 -19.18
CA ALA A 254 -8.81 -0.83 -18.87
C ALA A 254 -8.96 -0.51 -17.38
N GLN A 255 -8.62 -1.48 -16.52
CA GLN A 255 -8.62 -1.27 -15.08
C GLN A 255 -7.59 -0.23 -14.64
N TYR A 256 -6.42 -0.25 -15.30
CA TYR A 256 -5.34 0.71 -15.04
C TYR A 256 -5.77 2.14 -15.39
N ILE A 257 -6.34 2.39 -16.58
CA ILE A 257 -6.86 3.72 -16.96
C ILE A 257 -7.89 4.21 -15.92
N ARG A 258 -8.82 3.34 -15.53
CA ARG A 258 -9.83 3.66 -14.51
C ARG A 258 -9.20 3.99 -13.16
N TRP A 259 -8.23 3.20 -12.75
CA TRP A 259 -7.53 3.38 -11.48
C TRP A 259 -6.81 4.74 -11.43
N ILE A 260 -6.06 5.10 -12.47
CA ILE A 260 -5.37 6.39 -12.53
C ILE A 260 -6.35 7.55 -12.45
N ARG A 261 -7.50 7.48 -13.14
CA ARG A 261 -8.55 8.49 -13.03
C ARG A 261 -9.04 8.64 -11.59
N LEU A 262 -9.31 7.51 -10.91
CA LEU A 262 -9.76 7.53 -9.51
C LEU A 262 -8.72 8.15 -8.57
N VAL A 263 -7.45 7.79 -8.72
CA VAL A 263 -6.34 8.34 -7.92
C VAL A 263 -6.21 9.85 -8.17
N SER A 264 -6.27 10.30 -9.42
CA SER A 264 -6.17 11.72 -9.77
C SER A 264 -7.33 12.54 -9.19
N VAL A 265 -8.56 12.04 -9.25
CA VAL A 265 -9.69 12.72 -8.60
C VAL A 265 -9.54 12.74 -7.09
N ARG A 266 -9.06 11.64 -6.48
CA ARG A 266 -8.80 11.58 -5.03
C ARG A 266 -7.80 12.66 -4.60
N GLN A 267 -6.72 12.83 -5.34
CA GLN A 267 -5.73 13.90 -5.10
C GLN A 267 -6.35 15.29 -5.27
N ALA A 268 -7.13 15.51 -6.34
CA ALA A 268 -7.81 16.77 -6.58
C ALA A 268 -8.81 17.12 -5.46
N LEU A 269 -9.53 16.14 -4.93
CA LEU A 269 -10.47 16.31 -3.83
C LEU A 269 -9.81 16.70 -2.50
N ALA A 270 -8.54 16.37 -2.31
CA ALA A 270 -7.77 16.72 -1.12
C ALA A 270 -7.13 18.13 -1.20
N GLN A 271 -7.17 18.79 -2.37
CA GLN A 271 -6.56 20.10 -2.57
C GLN A 271 -7.50 21.23 -2.12
N PRO A 272 -7.13 22.09 -1.15
CA PRO A 272 -7.95 23.22 -0.72
C PRO A 272 -8.27 24.20 -1.84
N VAL A 273 -7.34 24.41 -2.77
CA VAL A 273 -7.52 25.31 -3.94
C VAL A 273 -8.66 24.84 -4.85
N LEU A 274 -8.96 23.53 -4.89
CA LEU A 274 -10.04 22.96 -5.70
C LEU A 274 -11.35 22.74 -4.91
N SER A 275 -11.43 23.21 -3.67
CA SER A 275 -12.64 23.05 -2.82
C SER A 275 -13.89 23.66 -3.42
N HIS A 276 -13.75 24.75 -4.20
CA HIS A 276 -14.83 25.43 -4.90
C HIS A 276 -15.44 24.63 -6.04
N LYS A 277 -14.71 23.66 -6.61
CA LYS A 277 -15.23 22.79 -7.69
C LYS A 277 -16.14 21.70 -7.15
N SER A 278 -17.23 21.42 -7.85
CA SER A 278 -18.10 20.28 -7.50
C SER A 278 -17.36 18.94 -7.70
N ILE A 279 -17.78 17.93 -6.95
CA ILE A 279 -17.24 16.56 -7.10
C ILE A 279 -17.48 16.05 -8.53
N LEU A 280 -18.66 16.36 -9.08
CA LEU A 280 -19.00 16.01 -10.47
C LEU A 280 -18.06 16.68 -11.46
N THR A 281 -17.81 17.97 -11.30
CA THR A 281 -16.89 18.71 -12.17
C THR A 281 -15.50 18.07 -12.17
N LEU A 282 -14.95 17.76 -10.99
CA LEU A 282 -13.65 17.10 -10.89
C LEU A 282 -13.66 15.71 -11.53
N ALA A 283 -14.73 14.94 -11.37
CA ALA A 283 -14.83 13.63 -11.99
C ALA A 283 -14.83 13.73 -13.54
N LEU A 284 -15.60 14.66 -14.10
CA LEU A 284 -15.68 14.89 -15.54
C LEU A 284 -14.33 15.39 -16.10
N GLU A 285 -13.65 16.32 -15.42
CA GLU A 285 -12.31 16.80 -15.79
C GLU A 285 -11.26 15.68 -15.85
N HIS A 286 -11.49 14.58 -15.12
CA HIS A 286 -10.62 13.41 -15.10
C HIS A 286 -11.16 12.24 -15.96
N GLY A 287 -12.10 12.51 -16.87
CA GLY A 287 -12.55 11.56 -17.90
C GLY A 287 -13.60 10.55 -17.44
N PHE A 288 -14.31 10.78 -16.35
CA PHE A 288 -15.52 10.03 -16.01
C PHE A 288 -16.71 10.58 -16.78
N ASN A 289 -17.64 9.72 -17.19
CA ASN A 289 -18.80 10.11 -17.99
C ASN A 289 -20.03 10.46 -17.14
N ASP A 290 -20.11 9.91 -15.91
CA ASP A 290 -21.25 10.16 -15.02
C ASP A 290 -20.85 10.08 -13.53
N ALA A 291 -21.57 10.86 -12.69
CA ALA A 291 -21.31 10.98 -11.28
C ALA A 291 -21.67 9.73 -10.47
N ALA A 292 -22.72 9.00 -10.88
CA ALA A 292 -23.19 7.85 -10.11
C ALA A 292 -22.22 6.67 -10.24
N SER A 293 -21.76 6.42 -11.45
CA SER A 293 -20.73 5.41 -11.74
C SER A 293 -19.42 5.76 -11.06
N PHE A 294 -18.99 7.04 -11.15
CA PHE A 294 -17.80 7.54 -10.46
C PHE A 294 -17.89 7.32 -8.94
N SER A 295 -18.98 7.78 -8.31
CA SER A 295 -19.12 7.69 -6.84
C SER A 295 -19.10 6.25 -6.34
N ARG A 296 -19.73 5.32 -7.07
CA ARG A 296 -19.69 3.89 -6.76
C ARG A 296 -18.28 3.32 -6.88
N MET A 297 -17.59 3.63 -7.99
CA MET A 297 -16.21 3.17 -8.23
C MET A 297 -15.23 3.76 -7.22
N PHE A 298 -15.38 5.05 -6.88
CA PHE A 298 -14.55 5.72 -5.88
C PHE A 298 -14.73 5.08 -4.50
N LYS A 299 -15.98 4.88 -4.05
CA LYS A 299 -16.27 4.20 -2.79
C LYS A 299 -15.77 2.75 -2.78
N GLN A 300 -15.88 2.05 -3.91
CA GLN A 300 -15.33 0.71 -4.05
C GLN A 300 -13.80 0.68 -3.97
N ALA A 301 -13.13 1.68 -4.53
CA ALA A 301 -11.67 1.77 -4.57
C ALA A 301 -11.06 2.23 -3.24
N PHE A 302 -11.69 3.20 -2.55
CA PHE A 302 -11.11 3.88 -1.41
C PHE A 302 -11.88 3.71 -0.09
N GLY A 303 -12.94 2.92 -0.09
CA GLY A 303 -13.74 2.60 1.11
C GLY A 303 -14.67 3.71 1.59
N VAL A 304 -14.50 4.95 1.14
CA VAL A 304 -15.28 6.11 1.52
C VAL A 304 -15.86 6.82 0.29
N SER A 305 -16.95 7.57 0.47
CA SER A 305 -17.49 8.36 -0.64
C SER A 305 -16.56 9.54 -0.99
N PRO A 306 -16.62 10.08 -2.23
CA PRO A 306 -15.87 11.28 -2.60
C PRO A 306 -16.12 12.47 -1.67
N HIS A 307 -17.36 12.63 -1.20
CA HIS A 307 -17.76 13.69 -0.25
C HIS A 307 -17.08 13.50 1.11
N GLN A 308 -17.12 12.28 1.66
CA GLN A 308 -16.48 11.97 2.93
C GLN A 308 -14.95 12.14 2.85
N TRP A 309 -14.35 11.75 1.71
CA TRP A 309 -12.92 11.94 1.47
C TRP A 309 -12.55 13.44 1.48
N ARG A 310 -13.26 14.26 0.71
CA ARG A 310 -13.03 15.71 0.68
C ARG A 310 -13.16 16.33 2.06
N HIS A 311 -14.23 16.03 2.77
CA HIS A 311 -14.52 16.61 4.08
C HIS A 311 -13.41 16.32 5.10
N ARG A 312 -12.94 15.08 5.17
CA ARG A 312 -11.86 14.68 6.08
C ARG A 312 -10.56 15.44 5.79
N ASN A 313 -10.14 15.50 4.53
CA ASN A 313 -8.86 16.11 4.16
C ASN A 313 -8.88 17.65 4.27
N LEU A 314 -10.01 18.30 4.03
CA LEU A 314 -10.12 19.75 4.19
C LEU A 314 -10.22 20.17 5.67
N GLN A 315 -10.76 19.35 6.55
CA GLN A 315 -10.79 19.63 7.99
C GLN A 315 -9.40 19.48 8.63
N GLU A 316 -8.63 18.47 8.25
CA GLU A 316 -7.25 18.28 8.73
C GLU A 316 -6.38 19.51 8.38
N THR A 317 -6.56 20.10 7.20
CA THR A 317 -5.81 21.30 6.77
C THR A 317 -6.18 22.56 7.55
N VAL A 318 -7.40 22.69 8.06
CA VAL A 318 -7.85 23.85 8.84
C VAL A 318 -7.38 23.79 10.30
N CYS A 319 -7.20 22.59 10.88
CA CYS A 319 -6.66 22.44 12.22
C CYS A 319 -5.16 22.78 12.30
N ASP A 320 -4.38 22.57 11.23
CA ASP A 320 -2.95 22.90 11.19
C ASP A 320 -2.67 24.41 11.00
N THR A 321 -3.63 25.18 10.50
CA THR A 321 -3.45 26.64 10.28
C THR A 321 -4.01 27.50 11.43
N GLY A 322 -4.61 26.89 12.44
CA GLY A 322 -5.29 27.57 13.54
C GLY A 322 -4.48 27.79 14.82
N THR A 323 -3.20 27.43 14.85
CA THR A 323 -2.32 27.63 16.03
C THR A 323 -1.13 28.51 15.63
N GLN A 324 -1.39 29.80 15.48
CA GLN A 324 -0.37 30.86 15.56
C GLN A 324 -0.76 31.80 16.67
#